data_10f8d0ac20061ff50899c4e066ca812b
#
_entry.id   10f8d0ac20061ff50899c4e066ca812b
#
_cell.length_a   1.000
_cell.length_b   1.000
_cell.length_c   1.000
_cell.angle_alpha   90.00
_cell.angle_beta   90.00
_cell.angle_gamma   90.00
#
_symmetry.space_group_name_H-M   'P 1'
#
loop_
_entity.id
_entity.type
_entity.pdbx_description
1 polymer ?
#
loop_
_entity_poly.entity_id
_entity_poly.type
_entity_poly.pdbx_seq_one_letter_code
_entity_poly.pdbx_strand_id
1 'polypeptide(L)'
;MSTDLGPEFLEKYTAIENNLKKRFMRKPNISEATEEFSNLAVQCELAEQPPFAGICYLEAAKCESSIGNTVGSAEYLLMSARQFMKAELKLSSLKCVSPGRENLEAAISSYLHAHSKYPEKSPLRVAVITELAEALERLGHHSEAIQYYRYCLKDYNSVPETTGCELNILSKIATIYLKKENYAEALKIFKIIDSAAKVLDYKPYIQRCEVNILLLYLIVQPSPDNVTTEANLVKRYTIVSDEEPCLNEEYPIHPELFLHLQSVLFACKTNDIKALINLNTEMKDFLAIEQMDLMHVLIETYETMT
;
A
#
# COMPACT_ATOMS: atom_id res chain seq x y z
N MET A 1 -1.53 -11.56 -34.42
CA MET A 1 -1.41 -13.01 -34.57
C MET A 1 -0.78 -13.52 -33.29
N SER A 2 -1.55 -14.10 -32.39
CA SER A 2 -1.06 -14.75 -31.18
C SER A 2 -0.47 -16.08 -31.62
N THR A 3 0.84 -16.17 -31.71
CA THR A 3 1.53 -17.47 -31.87
C THR A 3 1.31 -18.23 -30.56
N ASP A 4 0.66 -19.37 -30.66
CA ASP A 4 0.52 -20.31 -29.55
C ASP A 4 1.92 -20.87 -29.25
N LEU A 5 2.60 -20.22 -28.30
CA LEU A 5 3.95 -20.60 -27.88
C LEU A 5 3.99 -21.87 -27.03
N GLY A 6 2.83 -22.43 -26.66
CA GLY A 6 2.79 -23.54 -25.70
C GLY A 6 3.67 -24.74 -26.04
N PRO A 7 3.57 -25.35 -27.23
CA PRO A 7 4.41 -26.48 -27.61
C PRO A 7 5.89 -26.11 -27.77
N GLU A 8 6.18 -24.98 -28.42
CA GLU A 8 7.54 -24.47 -28.64
C GLU A 8 8.22 -24.06 -27.32
N PHE A 9 7.47 -23.47 -26.38
CA PHE A 9 7.94 -23.13 -25.05
C PHE A 9 8.39 -24.40 -24.30
N LEU A 10 7.54 -25.42 -24.26
CA LEU A 10 7.82 -26.65 -23.53
C LEU A 10 9.06 -27.36 -24.07
N GLU A 11 9.23 -27.37 -25.40
CA GLU A 11 10.41 -27.95 -26.04
C GLU A 11 11.69 -27.21 -25.63
N LYS A 12 11.72 -25.88 -25.72
CA LYS A 12 12.87 -25.06 -25.33
C LYS A 12 13.16 -25.20 -23.82
N TYR A 13 12.13 -25.10 -22.97
CA TYR A 13 12.28 -25.22 -21.53
C TYR A 13 12.88 -26.59 -21.13
N THR A 14 12.34 -27.68 -21.66
CA THR A 14 12.83 -29.04 -21.36
C THR A 14 14.23 -29.26 -21.90
N ALA A 15 14.62 -28.65 -23.04
CA ALA A 15 15.98 -28.71 -23.55
C ALA A 15 16.98 -28.10 -22.56
N ILE A 16 16.68 -26.88 -22.03
CA ILE A 16 17.53 -26.21 -21.04
C ILE A 16 17.62 -27.04 -19.75
N GLU A 17 16.48 -27.52 -19.25
CA GLU A 17 16.43 -28.35 -18.04
C GLU A 17 17.25 -29.66 -18.20
N ASN A 18 17.20 -30.30 -19.37
CA ASN A 18 18.00 -31.48 -19.65
C ASN A 18 19.51 -31.20 -19.72
N ASN A 19 19.91 -29.99 -20.12
CA ASN A 19 21.31 -29.55 -20.10
C ASN A 19 21.83 -29.38 -18.67
N LEU A 20 20.97 -29.04 -17.70
CA LEU A 20 21.30 -28.95 -16.26
C LEU A 20 21.40 -30.30 -15.60
N LYS A 21 20.74 -31.36 -16.11
CA LYS A 21 20.85 -32.71 -15.54
C LYS A 21 22.27 -33.22 -15.71
N LYS A 22 22.87 -33.75 -14.62
CA LYS A 22 24.22 -34.28 -14.63
C LYS A 22 24.37 -35.36 -15.70
N ARG A 23 25.11 -35.09 -16.76
CA ARG A 23 25.62 -36.10 -17.67
C ARG A 23 26.96 -36.63 -17.15
N PHE A 24 27.18 -37.95 -17.25
CA PHE A 24 28.38 -38.63 -16.82
C PHE A 24 29.64 -37.82 -17.22
N MET A 25 30.46 -37.38 -16.25
CA MET A 25 31.72 -36.63 -16.39
C MET A 25 31.68 -35.15 -16.81
N ARG A 26 30.56 -34.47 -17.00
CA ARG A 26 30.53 -33.01 -17.23
C ARG A 26 29.79 -32.29 -16.12
N LYS A 27 30.42 -31.24 -15.57
CA LYS A 27 29.71 -30.27 -14.71
C LYS A 27 28.72 -29.48 -15.57
N PRO A 28 27.47 -29.31 -15.16
CA PRO A 28 26.52 -28.48 -15.87
C PRO A 28 27.03 -27.04 -15.92
N ASN A 29 26.87 -26.37 -17.06
CA ASN A 29 27.17 -24.95 -17.19
C ASN A 29 25.98 -24.15 -16.69
N ILE A 30 25.99 -23.81 -15.40
CA ILE A 30 24.88 -23.13 -14.74
C ILE A 30 24.69 -21.72 -15.28
N SER A 31 25.78 -20.98 -15.57
CA SER A 31 25.70 -19.63 -16.11
C SER A 31 25.04 -19.60 -17.49
N GLU A 32 25.37 -20.56 -18.37
CA GLU A 32 24.73 -20.69 -19.68
C GLU A 32 23.23 -20.99 -19.54
N ALA A 33 22.86 -21.89 -18.63
CA ALA A 33 21.46 -22.19 -18.36
C ALA A 33 20.69 -20.98 -17.80
N THR A 34 21.32 -20.17 -16.94
CA THR A 34 20.73 -18.91 -16.45
C THR A 34 20.42 -17.96 -17.62
N GLU A 35 21.38 -17.78 -18.54
CA GLU A 35 21.18 -16.95 -19.72
C GLU A 35 20.09 -17.51 -20.65
N GLU A 36 20.08 -18.82 -20.90
CA GLU A 36 19.06 -19.47 -21.73
C GLU A 36 17.65 -19.30 -21.13
N PHE A 37 17.48 -19.53 -19.82
CA PHE A 37 16.19 -19.27 -19.17
C PHE A 37 15.79 -17.81 -19.19
N SER A 38 16.72 -16.88 -18.95
CA SER A 38 16.47 -15.45 -19.01
C SER A 38 16.04 -15.03 -20.43
N ASN A 39 16.72 -15.52 -21.47
CA ASN A 39 16.37 -15.25 -22.86
C ASN A 39 15.00 -15.82 -23.23
N LEU A 40 14.68 -17.02 -22.77
CA LEU A 40 13.36 -17.62 -22.96
C LEU A 40 12.26 -16.83 -22.24
N ALA A 41 12.53 -16.33 -21.03
CA ALA A 41 11.63 -15.46 -20.31
C ALA A 41 11.30 -14.19 -21.11
N VAL A 42 12.31 -13.51 -21.66
CA VAL A 42 12.13 -12.32 -22.50
C VAL A 42 11.30 -12.65 -23.75
N GLN A 43 11.52 -13.80 -24.39
CA GLN A 43 10.69 -14.24 -25.53
C GLN A 43 9.22 -14.42 -25.12
N CYS A 44 8.97 -14.99 -23.92
CA CYS A 44 7.63 -15.13 -23.38
C CYS A 44 6.99 -13.76 -23.05
N GLU A 45 7.77 -12.80 -22.54
CA GLU A 45 7.27 -11.44 -22.30
C GLU A 45 6.84 -10.74 -23.60
N LEU A 46 7.67 -10.82 -24.65
CA LEU A 46 7.36 -10.26 -25.96
C LEU A 46 6.13 -10.91 -26.60
N ALA A 47 5.90 -12.18 -26.31
CA ALA A 47 4.73 -12.92 -26.76
C ALA A 47 3.50 -12.73 -25.84
N GLU A 48 3.56 -11.83 -24.87
CA GLU A 48 2.49 -11.56 -23.90
C GLU A 48 2.03 -12.79 -23.08
N GLN A 49 2.96 -13.69 -22.76
CA GLN A 49 2.75 -14.88 -21.96
C GLN A 49 3.43 -14.77 -20.58
N PRO A 50 2.95 -13.88 -19.68
CA PRO A 50 3.61 -13.59 -18.43
C PRO A 50 3.75 -14.81 -17.48
N PRO A 51 2.83 -15.80 -17.42
CA PRO A 51 3.03 -16.97 -16.57
C PRO A 51 4.27 -17.77 -16.98
N PHE A 52 4.48 -17.97 -18.28
CA PHE A 52 5.66 -18.71 -18.79
C PHE A 52 6.95 -17.92 -18.55
N ALA A 53 6.94 -16.59 -18.72
CA ALA A 53 8.07 -15.75 -18.37
C ALA A 53 8.41 -15.87 -16.87
N GLY A 54 7.39 -15.85 -16.01
CA GLY A 54 7.55 -16.03 -14.55
C GLY A 54 8.23 -17.36 -14.18
N ILE A 55 7.84 -18.46 -14.82
CA ILE A 55 8.45 -19.78 -14.62
C ILE A 55 9.92 -19.76 -15.05
N CYS A 56 10.25 -19.19 -16.20
CA CYS A 56 11.63 -19.12 -16.67
C CYS A 56 12.52 -18.31 -15.73
N TYR A 57 12.05 -17.15 -15.26
CA TYR A 57 12.80 -16.36 -14.28
C TYR A 57 12.97 -17.09 -12.94
N LEU A 58 11.99 -17.88 -12.53
CA LEU A 58 12.11 -18.70 -11.32
C LEU A 58 13.22 -19.75 -11.47
N GLU A 59 13.36 -20.40 -12.63
CA GLU A 59 14.44 -21.34 -12.89
C GLU A 59 15.81 -20.64 -13.00
N ALA A 60 15.88 -19.47 -13.62
CA ALA A 60 17.09 -18.63 -13.62
C ALA A 60 17.52 -18.28 -12.19
N ALA A 61 16.56 -17.91 -11.32
CA ALA A 61 16.82 -17.63 -9.92
C ALA A 61 17.38 -18.85 -9.14
N LYS A 62 16.89 -20.04 -9.44
CA LYS A 62 17.42 -21.32 -8.87
C LYS A 62 18.85 -21.56 -9.33
N CYS A 63 19.14 -21.32 -10.61
CA CYS A 63 20.50 -21.42 -11.15
C CYS A 63 21.46 -20.49 -10.41
N GLU A 64 21.12 -19.20 -10.28
CA GLU A 64 21.93 -18.22 -9.54
C GLU A 64 22.11 -18.60 -8.06
N SER A 65 21.05 -19.10 -7.42
CA SER A 65 21.13 -19.58 -6.03
C SER A 65 22.10 -20.77 -5.90
N SER A 66 22.18 -21.65 -6.90
CA SER A 66 23.05 -22.84 -6.88
C SER A 66 24.54 -22.51 -6.96
N ILE A 67 24.89 -21.37 -7.55
CA ILE A 67 26.28 -20.85 -7.59
C ILE A 67 26.59 -19.86 -6.46
N GLY A 68 25.62 -19.64 -5.56
CA GLY A 68 25.81 -18.76 -4.40
C GLY A 68 25.62 -17.26 -4.72
N ASN A 69 25.17 -16.89 -5.92
CA ASN A 69 24.85 -15.51 -6.27
C ASN A 69 23.48 -15.11 -5.68
N THR A 70 23.47 -14.66 -4.44
CA THR A 70 22.23 -14.30 -3.74
C THR A 70 21.55 -13.07 -4.34
N VAL A 71 22.32 -12.10 -4.84
CA VAL A 71 21.79 -10.87 -5.46
C VAL A 71 21.12 -11.19 -6.79
N GLY A 72 21.80 -11.89 -7.70
CA GLY A 72 21.22 -12.31 -8.97
C GLY A 72 19.98 -13.20 -8.78
N SER A 73 20.02 -14.10 -7.79
CA SER A 73 18.83 -14.91 -7.43
C SER A 73 17.66 -14.03 -7.00
N ALA A 74 17.90 -12.97 -6.18
CA ALA A 74 16.85 -12.05 -5.75
C ALA A 74 16.26 -11.25 -6.91
N GLU A 75 17.09 -10.80 -7.85
CA GLU A 75 16.66 -10.07 -9.04
C GLU A 75 15.76 -10.92 -9.94
N TYR A 76 16.14 -12.14 -10.24
CA TYR A 76 15.30 -13.06 -11.02
C TYR A 76 14.01 -13.46 -10.30
N LEU A 77 14.05 -13.62 -8.97
CA LEU A 77 12.83 -13.82 -8.17
C LEU A 77 11.87 -12.65 -8.26
N LEU A 78 12.38 -11.41 -8.25
CA LEU A 78 11.55 -10.20 -8.45
C LEU A 78 10.96 -10.14 -9.86
N MET A 79 11.76 -10.46 -10.89
CA MET A 79 11.26 -10.55 -12.26
C MET A 79 10.15 -11.59 -12.38
N SER A 80 10.36 -12.77 -11.80
CA SER A 80 9.35 -13.84 -11.74
C SER A 80 8.06 -13.36 -11.05
N ALA A 81 8.18 -12.74 -9.87
CA ALA A 81 7.06 -12.22 -9.09
C ALA A 81 6.24 -11.19 -9.88
N ARG A 82 6.91 -10.26 -10.54
CA ARG A 82 6.27 -9.23 -11.39
C ARG A 82 5.53 -9.83 -12.57
N GLN A 83 6.06 -10.89 -13.20
CA GLN A 83 5.39 -11.55 -14.31
C GLN A 83 4.14 -12.32 -13.85
N PHE A 84 4.21 -13.05 -12.76
CA PHE A 84 3.02 -13.69 -12.18
C PHE A 84 1.98 -12.67 -11.73
N MET A 85 2.40 -11.55 -11.13
CA MET A 85 1.49 -10.46 -10.76
C MET A 85 0.84 -9.81 -12.00
N LYS A 86 1.61 -9.63 -13.09
CA LYS A 86 1.08 -9.15 -14.37
C LYS A 86 0.05 -10.09 -14.96
N ALA A 87 0.26 -11.40 -14.83
CA ALA A 87 -0.71 -12.42 -15.24
C ALA A 87 -2.02 -12.29 -14.45
N GLU A 88 -1.93 -12.15 -13.14
CA GLU A 88 -3.11 -12.01 -12.28
C GLU A 88 -3.86 -10.71 -12.54
N LEU A 89 -3.16 -9.59 -12.71
CA LEU A 89 -3.77 -8.31 -13.08
C LEU A 89 -4.49 -8.39 -14.44
N LYS A 90 -3.93 -9.12 -15.41
CA LYS A 90 -4.58 -9.36 -16.72
C LYS A 90 -5.88 -10.16 -16.55
N LEU A 91 -5.88 -11.22 -15.74
CA LEU A 91 -7.08 -12.00 -15.44
C LEU A 91 -8.14 -11.14 -14.71
N SER A 92 -7.72 -10.38 -13.71
CA SER A 92 -8.60 -9.49 -12.96
C SER A 92 -9.25 -8.44 -13.87
N SER A 93 -8.48 -7.85 -14.80
CA SER A 93 -9.01 -6.87 -15.77
C SER A 93 -10.08 -7.46 -16.71
N LEU A 94 -9.97 -8.74 -17.03
CA LEU A 94 -10.93 -9.50 -17.82
C LEU A 94 -12.09 -10.04 -16.98
N LYS A 95 -12.13 -9.73 -15.68
CA LYS A 95 -13.09 -10.29 -14.71
C LYS A 95 -13.09 -11.83 -14.67
N CYS A 96 -11.95 -12.42 -15.01
CA CYS A 96 -11.71 -13.86 -14.89
C CYS A 96 -11.12 -14.14 -13.51
N VAL A 97 -11.71 -15.11 -12.82
CA VAL A 97 -11.20 -15.55 -11.51
C VAL A 97 -10.35 -16.80 -11.71
N SER A 98 -9.14 -16.80 -11.20
CA SER A 98 -8.33 -18.02 -11.08
C SER A 98 -8.81 -18.82 -9.87
N PRO A 99 -9.43 -20.03 -10.05
CA PRO A 99 -9.98 -20.79 -8.92
C PRO A 99 -8.95 -21.15 -7.85
N GLY A 100 -7.72 -21.42 -8.26
CA GLY A 100 -6.62 -21.80 -7.36
C GLY A 100 -5.69 -20.64 -7.00
N ARG A 101 -5.92 -19.43 -7.49
CA ARG A 101 -5.03 -18.26 -7.29
C ARG A 101 -3.57 -18.54 -7.69
N GLU A 102 -3.34 -19.42 -8.67
CA GLU A 102 -2.01 -19.99 -8.98
C GLU A 102 -0.99 -18.88 -9.28
N ASN A 103 -1.35 -17.89 -10.12
CA ASN A 103 -0.44 -16.78 -10.43
C ASN A 103 -0.18 -15.90 -9.22
N LEU A 104 -1.22 -15.60 -8.44
CA LEU A 104 -1.10 -14.76 -7.26
C LEU A 104 -0.24 -15.43 -6.18
N GLU A 105 -0.46 -16.71 -5.90
CA GLU A 105 0.35 -17.47 -4.92
C GLU A 105 1.81 -17.61 -5.39
N ALA A 106 2.03 -17.83 -6.69
CA ALA A 106 3.37 -17.86 -7.27
C ALA A 106 4.07 -16.50 -7.15
N ALA A 107 3.34 -15.39 -7.39
CA ALA A 107 3.86 -14.04 -7.21
C ALA A 107 4.23 -13.78 -5.75
N ILE A 108 3.32 -14.03 -4.82
CA ILE A 108 3.57 -13.85 -3.37
C ILE A 108 4.79 -14.66 -2.92
N SER A 109 4.85 -15.94 -3.30
CA SER A 109 5.98 -16.81 -2.96
C SER A 109 7.30 -16.25 -3.49
N SER A 110 7.32 -15.79 -4.75
CA SER A 110 8.53 -15.23 -5.37
C SER A 110 8.97 -13.92 -4.71
N TYR A 111 8.03 -13.02 -4.35
CA TYR A 111 8.33 -11.82 -3.57
C TYR A 111 8.92 -12.14 -2.19
N LEU A 112 8.33 -13.08 -1.46
CA LEU A 112 8.82 -13.48 -0.13
C LEU A 112 10.19 -14.15 -0.21
N HIS A 113 10.45 -14.97 -1.23
CA HIS A 113 11.76 -15.54 -1.44
C HIS A 113 12.80 -14.46 -1.80
N ALA A 114 12.46 -13.50 -2.69
CA ALA A 114 13.34 -12.37 -3.00
C ALA A 114 13.66 -11.56 -1.73
N HIS A 115 12.63 -11.22 -0.93
CA HIS A 115 12.78 -10.55 0.35
C HIS A 115 13.77 -11.28 1.27
N SER A 116 13.69 -12.61 1.36
CA SER A 116 14.58 -13.41 2.22
C SER A 116 16.05 -13.42 1.79
N LYS A 117 16.33 -13.09 0.52
CA LYS A 117 17.71 -13.02 -0.01
C LYS A 117 18.43 -11.73 0.35
N TYR A 118 17.69 -10.65 0.65
CA TYR A 118 18.29 -9.38 1.03
C TYR A 118 18.67 -9.34 2.52
N PRO A 119 19.76 -8.64 2.90
CA PRO A 119 20.16 -8.46 4.29
C PRO A 119 19.06 -7.81 5.13
N GLU A 120 18.98 -8.14 6.42
CA GLU A 120 17.92 -7.65 7.33
C GLU A 120 17.81 -6.12 7.41
N LYS A 121 18.95 -5.40 7.27
CA LYS A 121 18.99 -3.94 7.32
C LYS A 121 18.98 -3.28 5.94
N SER A 122 18.61 -4.00 4.90
CA SER A 122 18.59 -3.45 3.53
C SER A 122 17.28 -2.75 3.25
N PRO A 123 17.29 -1.50 2.73
CA PRO A 123 16.07 -0.84 2.23
C PRO A 123 15.36 -1.61 1.13
N LEU A 124 16.11 -2.38 0.32
CA LEU A 124 15.56 -3.22 -0.75
C LEU A 124 14.62 -4.28 -0.20
N ARG A 125 14.93 -4.84 0.98
CA ARG A 125 14.08 -5.81 1.66
C ARG A 125 12.67 -5.26 1.90
N VAL A 126 12.59 -4.04 2.38
CA VAL A 126 11.33 -3.36 2.64
C VAL A 126 10.63 -2.99 1.34
N ALA A 127 11.38 -2.48 0.35
CA ALA A 127 10.84 -2.10 -0.95
C ALA A 127 10.13 -3.27 -1.65
N VAL A 128 10.69 -4.48 -1.58
CA VAL A 128 10.11 -5.70 -2.15
C VAL A 128 8.74 -6.01 -1.57
N ILE A 129 8.60 -5.96 -0.24
CA ILE A 129 7.31 -6.24 0.42
C ILE A 129 6.32 -5.10 0.21
N THR A 130 6.81 -3.86 0.13
CA THR A 130 5.95 -2.71 -0.21
C THR A 130 5.38 -2.87 -1.61
N GLU A 131 6.18 -3.28 -2.60
CA GLU A 131 5.73 -3.56 -3.97
C GLU A 131 4.66 -4.66 -3.99
N LEU A 132 4.85 -5.74 -3.23
CA LEU A 132 3.84 -6.80 -3.07
C LEU A 132 2.53 -6.24 -2.48
N ALA A 133 2.62 -5.48 -1.40
CA ALA A 133 1.44 -4.92 -0.74
C ALA A 133 0.66 -3.96 -1.67
N GLU A 134 1.37 -3.12 -2.43
CA GLU A 134 0.77 -2.23 -3.44
C GLU A 134 0.11 -3.00 -4.59
N ALA A 135 0.70 -4.10 -5.01
CA ALA A 135 0.12 -4.96 -6.03
C ALA A 135 -1.17 -5.63 -5.55
N LEU A 136 -1.18 -6.11 -4.31
CA LEU A 136 -2.37 -6.68 -3.67
C LEU A 136 -3.48 -5.62 -3.47
N GLU A 137 -3.12 -4.39 -3.10
CA GLU A 137 -4.07 -3.28 -3.01
C GLU A 137 -4.74 -3.01 -4.36
N ARG A 138 -3.96 -2.97 -5.45
CA ARG A 138 -4.48 -2.79 -6.82
C ARG A 138 -5.43 -3.90 -7.26
N LEU A 139 -5.20 -5.14 -6.79
CA LEU A 139 -6.08 -6.29 -7.04
C LEU A 139 -7.33 -6.29 -6.14
N GLY A 140 -7.43 -5.38 -5.17
CA GLY A 140 -8.54 -5.33 -4.20
C GLY A 140 -8.38 -6.30 -3.02
N HIS A 141 -7.24 -6.97 -2.88
CA HIS A 141 -6.93 -7.85 -1.74
C HIS A 141 -6.51 -7.03 -0.51
N HIS A 142 -7.37 -6.10 -0.09
CA HIS A 142 -7.08 -5.09 0.94
C HIS A 142 -6.63 -5.69 2.27
N SER A 143 -7.21 -6.80 2.70
CA SER A 143 -6.84 -7.43 3.99
C SER A 143 -5.44 -8.01 3.96
N GLU A 144 -5.04 -8.63 2.85
CA GLU A 144 -3.69 -9.16 2.63
C GLU A 144 -2.69 -8.00 2.47
N ALA A 145 -3.05 -6.95 1.72
CA ALA A 145 -2.21 -5.76 1.58
C ALA A 145 -1.86 -5.12 2.93
N ILE A 146 -2.86 -4.95 3.83
CA ILE A 146 -2.62 -4.44 5.19
C ILE A 146 -1.65 -5.33 5.97
N GLN A 147 -1.75 -6.66 5.84
CA GLN A 147 -0.83 -7.58 6.53
C GLN A 147 0.61 -7.38 6.06
N TYR A 148 0.84 -7.25 4.75
CA TYR A 148 2.18 -7.01 4.20
C TYR A 148 2.68 -5.60 4.50
N TYR A 149 1.85 -4.57 4.48
CA TYR A 149 2.23 -3.24 4.96
C TYR A 149 2.65 -3.25 6.44
N ARG A 150 1.92 -3.97 7.30
CA ARG A 150 2.31 -4.14 8.71
C ARG A 150 3.60 -4.94 8.87
N TYR A 151 3.84 -5.89 7.98
CA TYR A 151 5.10 -6.63 7.96
C TYR A 151 6.27 -5.70 7.60
N CYS A 152 6.11 -4.80 6.61
CA CYS A 152 7.09 -3.77 6.30
C CYS A 152 7.44 -2.90 7.51
N LEU A 153 6.44 -2.46 8.28
CA LEU A 153 6.67 -1.62 9.46
C LEU A 153 7.57 -2.29 10.51
N LYS A 154 7.50 -3.62 10.64
CA LYS A 154 8.40 -4.37 11.53
C LYS A 154 9.84 -4.36 11.01
N ASP A 155 10.03 -4.51 9.71
CA ASP A 155 11.35 -4.46 9.08
C ASP A 155 11.96 -3.04 9.14
N TYR A 156 11.14 -1.97 9.03
CA TYR A 156 11.58 -0.59 9.18
C TYR A 156 12.20 -0.28 10.54
N ASN A 157 11.64 -0.82 11.62
CA ASN A 157 12.19 -0.63 12.96
C ASN A 157 13.64 -1.13 13.09
N SER A 158 14.13 -1.90 12.13
CA SER A 158 15.50 -2.39 12.05
C SER A 158 16.46 -1.50 11.22
N VAL A 159 15.93 -0.48 10.49
CA VAL A 159 16.68 0.37 9.55
C VAL A 159 16.74 1.80 10.08
N PRO A 160 17.93 2.36 10.45
CA PRO A 160 18.05 3.61 11.21
C PRO A 160 17.62 4.93 10.55
N GLU A 161 17.29 4.96 9.25
CA GLU A 161 17.16 6.23 8.49
C GLU A 161 15.83 6.37 7.70
N THR A 162 14.77 5.62 8.04
CA THR A 162 13.60 5.47 7.16
C THR A 162 12.28 6.07 7.66
N THR A 163 12.31 6.98 8.60
CA THR A 163 11.13 7.52 9.30
C THR A 163 10.05 8.12 8.37
N GLY A 164 10.45 8.75 7.26
CA GLY A 164 9.48 9.28 6.28
C GLY A 164 8.74 8.19 5.48
N CYS A 165 9.39 7.07 5.21
CA CYS A 165 8.78 5.94 4.51
C CYS A 165 7.74 5.22 5.36
N GLU A 166 7.94 5.17 6.69
CA GLU A 166 6.97 4.61 7.64
C GLU A 166 5.64 5.37 7.59
N LEU A 167 5.69 6.72 7.58
CA LEU A 167 4.50 7.56 7.45
C LEU A 167 3.73 7.28 6.15
N ASN A 168 4.42 7.03 5.05
CA ASN A 168 3.81 6.69 3.78
C ASN A 168 3.07 5.33 3.87
N ILE A 169 3.68 4.31 4.47
CA ILE A 169 3.04 3.00 4.65
C ILE A 169 1.82 3.10 5.56
N LEU A 170 1.93 3.81 6.68
CA LEU A 170 0.80 4.06 7.57
C LEU A 170 -0.34 4.79 6.85
N SER A 171 -0.01 5.78 6.01
CA SER A 171 -0.99 6.49 5.19
C SER A 171 -1.71 5.56 4.21
N LYS A 172 -1.00 4.62 3.57
CA LYS A 172 -1.63 3.60 2.70
C LYS A 172 -2.58 2.70 3.49
N ILE A 173 -2.18 2.24 4.69
CA ILE A 173 -3.06 1.47 5.57
C ILE A 173 -4.31 2.26 5.95
N ALA A 174 -4.17 3.54 6.32
CA ALA A 174 -5.29 4.41 6.65
C ALA A 174 -6.25 4.56 5.45
N THR A 175 -5.72 4.81 4.25
CA THR A 175 -6.52 4.92 3.02
C THR A 175 -7.30 3.62 2.72
N ILE A 176 -6.68 2.44 2.94
CA ILE A 176 -7.38 1.16 2.77
C ILE A 176 -8.53 1.03 3.79
N TYR A 177 -8.32 1.43 5.05
CA TYR A 177 -9.40 1.40 6.04
C TYR A 177 -10.54 2.36 5.68
N LEU A 178 -10.25 3.56 5.13
CA LEU A 178 -11.26 4.48 4.63
C LEU A 178 -12.08 3.84 3.48
N LYS A 179 -11.41 3.23 2.49
CA LYS A 179 -12.07 2.50 1.39
C LYS A 179 -12.94 1.33 1.85
N LYS A 180 -12.62 0.74 3.01
CA LYS A 180 -13.40 -0.34 3.64
C LYS A 180 -14.47 0.18 4.62
N GLU A 181 -14.66 1.48 4.69
CA GLU A 181 -15.59 2.14 5.62
C GLU A 181 -15.34 1.78 7.10
N ASN A 182 -14.11 1.35 7.41
CA ASN A 182 -13.70 1.05 8.78
C ASN A 182 -13.09 2.30 9.43
N TYR A 183 -13.94 3.27 9.71
CA TYR A 183 -13.54 4.59 10.21
C TYR A 183 -12.86 4.54 11.57
N ALA A 184 -13.25 3.59 12.42
CA ALA A 184 -12.64 3.42 13.75
C ALA A 184 -11.17 2.98 13.67
N GLU A 185 -10.82 2.04 12.78
CA GLU A 185 -9.44 1.65 12.57
C GLU A 185 -8.65 2.73 11.81
N ALA A 186 -9.28 3.42 10.83
CA ALA A 186 -8.66 4.56 10.15
C ALA A 186 -8.27 5.66 11.16
N LEU A 187 -9.16 6.01 12.09
CA LEU A 187 -8.90 6.97 13.16
C LEU A 187 -7.69 6.58 14.01
N LYS A 188 -7.56 5.31 14.40
CA LYS A 188 -6.39 4.83 15.15
C LYS A 188 -5.09 5.01 14.38
N ILE A 189 -5.08 4.70 13.08
CA ILE A 189 -3.88 4.85 12.24
C ILE A 189 -3.52 6.32 12.05
N PHE A 190 -4.49 7.22 11.80
CA PHE A 190 -4.20 8.64 11.67
C PHE A 190 -3.61 9.24 12.95
N LYS A 191 -3.99 8.78 14.13
CA LYS A 191 -3.37 9.18 15.41
C LYS A 191 -1.90 8.76 15.50
N ILE A 192 -1.58 7.56 15.04
CA ILE A 192 -0.19 7.09 15.00
C ILE A 192 0.62 7.96 14.04
N ILE A 193 0.08 8.26 12.84
CA ILE A 193 0.73 9.13 11.86
C ILE A 193 0.95 10.53 12.46
N ASP A 194 -0.06 11.13 13.09
CA ASP A 194 0.02 12.45 13.71
C ASP A 194 1.12 12.52 14.77
N SER A 195 1.18 11.52 15.65
CA SER A 195 2.21 11.43 16.69
C SER A 195 3.61 11.34 16.08
N ALA A 196 3.81 10.51 15.07
CA ALA A 196 5.09 10.35 14.40
C ALA A 196 5.46 11.60 13.57
N ALA A 197 4.50 12.21 12.87
CA ALA A 197 4.70 13.43 12.08
C ALA A 197 5.10 14.63 12.95
N LYS A 198 4.53 14.75 14.16
CA LYS A 198 4.91 15.78 15.13
C LYS A 198 6.33 15.63 15.63
N VAL A 199 6.78 14.39 15.87
CA VAL A 199 8.18 14.14 16.28
C VAL A 199 9.17 14.54 15.18
N LEU A 200 8.75 14.40 13.90
CA LEU A 200 9.58 14.70 12.74
C LEU A 200 9.40 16.11 12.19
N ASP A 201 8.49 16.90 12.74
CA ASP A 201 8.06 18.22 12.25
C ASP A 201 7.62 18.23 10.78
N TYR A 202 6.93 17.18 10.33
CA TYR A 202 6.38 17.09 8.98
C TYR A 202 5.03 17.78 8.88
N LYS A 203 5.02 19.12 8.71
CA LYS A 203 3.83 19.97 8.68
C LYS A 203 2.70 19.50 7.75
N PRO A 204 2.95 19.06 6.48
CA PRO A 204 1.89 18.57 5.59
C PRO A 204 1.15 17.34 6.14
N TYR A 205 1.90 16.41 6.78
CA TYR A 205 1.27 15.24 7.41
C TYR A 205 0.47 15.63 8.65
N ILE A 206 0.96 16.56 9.46
CA ILE A 206 0.27 17.03 10.67
C ILE A 206 -1.05 17.67 10.27
N GLN A 207 -1.06 18.58 9.28
CA GLN A 207 -2.28 19.20 8.76
C GLN A 207 -3.28 18.17 8.25
N ARG A 208 -2.83 17.25 7.39
CA ARG A 208 -3.68 16.17 6.86
C ARG A 208 -4.28 15.32 7.97
N CYS A 209 -3.48 14.92 8.95
CA CYS A 209 -3.92 14.09 10.07
C CYS A 209 -4.93 14.82 10.94
N GLU A 210 -4.72 16.09 11.23
CA GLU A 210 -5.61 16.87 12.09
C GLU A 210 -7.02 16.97 11.49
N VAL A 211 -7.14 17.27 10.20
CA VAL A 211 -8.43 17.29 9.49
C VAL A 211 -9.08 15.90 9.50
N ASN A 212 -8.33 14.86 9.12
CA ASN A 212 -8.87 13.50 9.07
C ASN A 212 -9.30 12.99 10.46
N ILE A 213 -8.52 13.28 11.50
CA ILE A 213 -8.87 12.89 12.88
C ILE A 213 -10.14 13.60 13.34
N LEU A 214 -10.30 14.90 13.05
CA LEU A 214 -11.49 15.64 13.43
C LEU A 214 -12.74 15.08 12.73
N LEU A 215 -12.69 14.88 11.40
CA LEU A 215 -13.82 14.35 10.64
C LEU A 215 -14.17 12.93 11.07
N LEU A 216 -13.17 12.06 11.22
CA LEU A 216 -13.37 10.68 11.67
C LEU A 216 -13.92 10.61 13.10
N TYR A 217 -13.48 11.50 13.98
CA TYR A 217 -14.03 11.58 15.33
C TYR A 217 -15.53 11.93 15.31
N LEU A 218 -15.94 12.87 14.46
CA LEU A 218 -17.35 13.26 14.32
C LEU A 218 -18.20 12.13 13.71
N ILE A 219 -17.62 11.31 12.81
CA ILE A 219 -18.31 10.16 12.21
C ILE A 219 -18.44 9.01 13.22
N VAL A 220 -17.35 8.65 13.88
CA VAL A 220 -17.30 7.47 14.77
C VAL A 220 -18.01 7.71 16.10
N GLN A 221 -18.06 8.96 16.57
CA GLN A 221 -18.64 9.37 17.85
C GLN A 221 -18.28 8.42 19.00
N PRO A 222 -16.99 8.26 19.34
CA PRO A 222 -16.55 7.31 20.35
C PRO A 222 -17.15 7.63 21.72
N SER A 223 -17.45 6.59 22.51
CA SER A 223 -17.99 6.76 23.88
C SER A 223 -17.07 7.63 24.74
N PRO A 224 -17.63 8.42 25.66
CA PRO A 224 -16.88 9.42 26.44
C PRO A 224 -15.73 8.86 27.30
N ASP A 225 -15.72 7.58 27.58
CA ASP A 225 -14.69 6.92 28.40
C ASP A 225 -13.31 6.78 27.69
N ASN A 226 -13.23 6.98 26.37
CA ASN A 226 -12.01 6.83 25.57
C ASN A 226 -11.34 8.15 25.18
N VAL A 227 -11.70 9.25 25.84
CA VAL A 227 -11.39 10.62 25.36
C VAL A 227 -10.24 11.23 26.15
N THR A 228 -9.02 11.14 25.64
CA THR A 228 -7.91 11.97 26.17
C THR A 228 -7.28 12.89 25.11
N THR A 229 -7.01 12.41 23.93
CA THR A 229 -6.33 13.20 22.90
C THR A 229 -7.31 13.96 21.99
N GLU A 230 -8.43 13.32 21.65
CA GLU A 230 -9.47 13.89 20.78
C GLU A 230 -10.27 15.00 21.49
N ALA A 231 -10.48 14.87 22.81
CA ALA A 231 -11.12 15.94 23.56
C ALA A 231 -10.34 17.25 23.48
N ASN A 232 -9.01 17.19 23.45
CA ASN A 232 -8.16 18.37 23.32
C ASN A 232 -8.24 18.95 21.89
N LEU A 233 -8.33 18.08 20.86
CA LEU A 233 -8.53 18.51 19.46
C LEU A 233 -9.91 19.20 19.32
N VAL A 234 -10.97 18.54 19.78
CA VAL A 234 -12.34 19.10 19.74
C VAL A 234 -12.46 20.41 20.54
N LYS A 235 -11.82 20.51 21.72
CA LYS A 235 -11.77 21.75 22.49
C LYS A 235 -11.14 22.90 21.71
N ARG A 236 -10.09 22.65 20.95
CA ARG A 236 -9.40 23.64 20.13
C ARG A 236 -10.33 24.24 19.06
N TYR A 237 -11.18 23.42 18.45
CA TYR A 237 -12.16 23.85 17.45
C TYR A 237 -13.51 24.29 18.06
N THR A 238 -13.66 24.20 19.38
CA THR A 238 -14.88 24.70 20.06
C THR A 238 -14.75 26.20 20.24
N ILE A 239 -15.75 26.95 19.76
CA ILE A 239 -15.83 28.42 19.92
C ILE A 239 -16.07 28.67 21.40
N VAL A 240 -15.10 29.28 22.09
CA VAL A 240 -15.23 29.80 23.44
C VAL A 240 -15.43 31.30 23.31
N SER A 241 -16.49 31.83 23.87
CA SER A 241 -17.11 33.10 23.53
C SER A 241 -16.29 34.34 23.78
N ASP A 242 -15.07 34.34 24.27
CA ASP A 242 -14.31 35.56 24.61
C ASP A 242 -12.79 35.50 24.31
N GLU A 243 -12.27 34.46 23.69
CA GLU A 243 -10.85 34.43 23.32
C GLU A 243 -10.71 34.38 21.79
N GLU A 244 -10.01 35.37 21.21
CA GLU A 244 -9.56 35.26 19.81
C GLU A 244 -8.77 33.96 19.64
N PRO A 245 -9.02 33.19 18.57
CA PRO A 245 -8.25 31.98 18.32
C PRO A 245 -6.78 32.37 18.21
N CYS A 246 -5.95 31.92 19.15
CA CYS A 246 -4.49 32.10 19.09
C CYS A 246 -3.96 31.30 17.91
N LEU A 247 -4.16 31.79 16.69
CA LEU A 247 -3.52 31.32 15.48
C LEU A 247 -2.11 31.88 15.48
N ASN A 248 -1.19 31.24 16.19
CA ASN A 248 0.23 31.55 16.09
C ASN A 248 0.68 31.20 14.67
N GLU A 249 1.60 32.00 14.08
CA GLU A 249 2.19 31.77 12.75
C GLU A 249 2.82 30.38 12.56
N GLU A 250 3.04 29.65 13.64
CA GLU A 250 3.55 28.28 13.65
C GLU A 250 2.48 27.19 13.46
N TYR A 251 1.18 27.56 13.39
CA TYR A 251 0.12 26.57 13.31
C TYR A 251 0.04 25.96 11.91
N PRO A 252 0.03 24.62 11.77
CA PRO A 252 0.16 23.96 10.46
C PRO A 252 -1.07 24.09 9.56
N ILE A 253 -2.22 24.56 10.11
CA ILE A 253 -3.49 24.68 9.34
C ILE A 253 -3.71 26.11 8.89
N HIS A 254 -4.14 26.27 7.62
CA HIS A 254 -4.53 27.57 7.07
C HIS A 254 -5.66 28.19 7.89
N PRO A 255 -5.62 29.49 8.22
CA PRO A 255 -6.63 30.15 9.07
C PRO A 255 -8.07 29.98 8.59
N GLU A 256 -8.32 30.07 7.29
CA GLU A 256 -9.65 29.87 6.71
C GLU A 256 -10.14 28.43 6.92
N LEU A 257 -9.29 27.44 6.67
CA LEU A 257 -9.63 26.04 6.92
C LEU A 257 -9.93 25.80 8.40
N PHE A 258 -9.19 26.45 9.31
CA PHE A 258 -9.46 26.37 10.73
C PHE A 258 -10.86 26.87 11.09
N LEU A 259 -11.28 28.04 10.56
CA LEU A 259 -12.61 28.60 10.77
C LEU A 259 -13.72 27.71 10.19
N HIS A 260 -13.48 27.14 9.00
CA HIS A 260 -14.41 26.17 8.42
C HIS A 260 -14.57 24.93 9.29
N LEU A 261 -13.49 24.38 9.83
CA LEU A 261 -13.54 23.20 10.72
C LEU A 261 -14.25 23.53 12.05
N GLN A 262 -14.10 24.75 12.59
CA GLN A 262 -14.91 25.22 13.72
C GLN A 262 -16.40 25.25 13.37
N SER A 263 -16.74 25.75 12.19
CA SER A 263 -18.12 25.82 11.70
C SER A 263 -18.71 24.41 11.49
N VAL A 264 -17.92 23.45 10.97
CA VAL A 264 -18.33 22.05 10.86
C VAL A 264 -18.65 21.46 12.24
N LEU A 265 -17.77 21.67 13.23
CA LEU A 265 -18.00 21.18 14.59
C LEU A 265 -19.26 21.81 15.22
N PHE A 266 -19.49 23.09 14.97
CA PHE A 266 -20.68 23.79 15.47
C PHE A 266 -21.95 23.25 14.79
N ALA A 267 -21.96 23.09 13.47
CA ALA A 267 -23.08 22.53 12.72
C ALA A 267 -23.42 21.11 13.17
N CYS A 268 -22.39 20.27 13.46
CA CYS A 268 -22.60 18.94 14.05
C CYS A 268 -23.24 19.00 15.43
N LYS A 269 -22.80 19.93 16.31
CA LYS A 269 -23.38 20.11 17.65
C LYS A 269 -24.83 20.60 17.63
N THR A 270 -25.18 21.44 16.64
CA THR A 270 -26.54 21.99 16.48
C THR A 270 -27.44 21.15 15.59
N ASN A 271 -26.90 20.07 15.02
CA ASN A 271 -27.58 19.19 14.07
C ASN A 271 -28.10 19.94 12.82
N ASP A 272 -27.32 20.97 12.36
CA ASP A 272 -27.66 21.76 11.19
C ASP A 272 -27.07 21.16 9.90
N ILE A 273 -27.85 20.26 9.29
CA ILE A 273 -27.46 19.56 8.05
C ILE A 273 -27.26 20.54 6.87
N LYS A 274 -28.10 21.60 6.82
CA LYS A 274 -28.00 22.60 5.72
C LYS A 274 -26.67 23.34 5.79
N ALA A 275 -26.23 23.71 7.00
CA ALA A 275 -24.92 24.30 7.21
C ALA A 275 -23.79 23.36 6.79
N LEU A 276 -23.88 22.05 7.13
CA LEU A 276 -22.88 21.05 6.71
C LEU A 276 -22.76 20.92 5.18
N ILE A 277 -23.88 20.91 4.46
CA ILE A 277 -23.90 20.86 3.00
C ILE A 277 -23.25 22.09 2.37
N ASN A 278 -23.54 23.29 2.90
CA ASN A 278 -22.92 24.54 2.45
C ASN A 278 -21.40 24.51 2.70
N LEU A 279 -20.98 24.17 3.92
CA LEU A 279 -19.57 24.06 4.30
C LEU A 279 -18.81 23.06 3.42
N ASN A 280 -19.41 21.91 3.08
CA ASN A 280 -18.79 20.95 2.16
C ASN A 280 -18.51 21.58 0.78
N THR A 281 -19.34 22.52 0.33
CA THR A 281 -19.14 23.24 -0.93
C THR A 281 -18.03 24.29 -0.82
N GLU A 282 -17.99 25.02 0.28
CA GLU A 282 -17.01 26.10 0.53
C GLU A 282 -15.60 25.54 0.79
N MET A 283 -15.50 24.35 1.40
CA MET A 283 -14.23 23.73 1.77
C MET A 283 -13.56 22.96 0.62
N LYS A 284 -14.16 22.86 -0.56
CA LYS A 284 -13.63 22.06 -1.69
C LYS A 284 -12.18 22.37 -2.07
N ASP A 285 -11.80 23.63 -2.00
CA ASP A 285 -10.46 24.08 -2.40
C ASP A 285 -9.40 23.83 -1.30
N PHE A 286 -9.83 23.52 -0.09
CA PHE A 286 -8.97 23.26 1.07
C PHE A 286 -8.81 21.78 1.41
N LEU A 287 -9.75 20.94 0.98
CA LEU A 287 -9.79 19.53 1.33
C LEU A 287 -9.19 18.63 0.24
N ALA A 288 -8.43 17.64 0.67
CA ALA A 288 -8.04 16.54 -0.21
C ALA A 288 -9.26 15.66 -0.55
N ILE A 289 -9.17 14.89 -1.65
CA ILE A 289 -10.27 14.02 -2.13
C ILE A 289 -10.80 13.11 -1.01
N GLU A 290 -9.92 12.47 -0.26
CA GLU A 290 -10.29 11.60 0.85
C GLU A 290 -11.04 12.33 1.97
N GLN A 291 -10.73 13.63 2.19
CA GLN A 291 -11.37 14.46 3.20
C GLN A 291 -12.76 14.94 2.72
N MET A 292 -12.91 15.18 1.43
CA MET A 292 -14.22 15.43 0.83
C MET A 292 -15.13 14.22 0.96
N ASP A 293 -14.61 13.00 0.70
CA ASP A 293 -15.36 11.76 0.90
C ASP A 293 -15.80 11.61 2.37
N LEU A 294 -14.93 11.93 3.32
CA LEU A 294 -15.26 11.93 4.75
C LEU A 294 -16.33 12.96 5.11
N MET A 295 -16.31 14.15 4.49
CA MET A 295 -17.37 15.15 4.67
C MET A 295 -18.71 14.66 4.14
N HIS A 296 -18.75 13.96 3.01
CA HIS A 296 -19.98 13.32 2.50
C HIS A 296 -20.52 12.29 3.48
N VAL A 297 -19.66 11.38 3.95
CA VAL A 297 -20.04 10.39 4.97
C VAL A 297 -20.55 11.04 6.25
N LEU A 298 -19.92 12.13 6.69
CA LEU A 298 -20.36 12.89 7.86
C LEU A 298 -21.78 13.42 7.66
N ILE A 299 -22.08 14.03 6.52
CA ILE A 299 -23.42 14.55 6.18
C ILE A 299 -24.44 13.40 6.19
N GLU A 300 -24.17 12.31 5.49
CA GLU A 300 -25.04 11.12 5.46
C GLU A 300 -25.31 10.56 6.86
N THR A 301 -24.28 10.53 7.72
CA THR A 301 -24.43 10.06 9.11
C THR A 301 -25.41 10.93 9.90
N TYR A 302 -25.34 12.25 9.74
CA TYR A 302 -26.26 13.17 10.43
C TYR A 302 -27.65 13.21 9.81
N GLU A 303 -27.80 13.00 8.50
CA GLU A 303 -29.09 12.83 7.84
C GLU A 303 -29.85 11.59 8.33
N THR A 304 -29.15 10.52 8.63
CA THR A 304 -29.77 9.26 9.11
C THR A 304 -30.16 9.33 10.59
N MET A 305 -29.61 10.25 11.37
CA MET A 305 -29.92 10.46 12.79
C MET A 305 -31.11 11.38 13.04
N THR A 306 -31.55 12.13 12.03
CA THR A 306 -32.70 13.06 12.08
C THR A 306 -33.95 12.44 11.52
#